data_bd2042e20ebfe3536bd960c87fe19b69
#
_entry.id   bd2042e20ebfe3536bd960c87fe19b69
#
_cell.length_a   1.000
_cell.length_b   1.000
_cell.length_c   1.000
_cell.angle_alpha   90.00
_cell.angle_beta   90.00
_cell.angle_gamma   90.00
#
_symmetry.space_group_name_H-M   'P 1'
#
loop_
_entity.id
_entity.type
_entity.pdbx_description
1 polymer ?
#
loop_
_entity_poly.entity_id
_entity_poly.type
_entity_poly.pdbx_seq_one_letter_code
_entity_poly.pdbx_strand_id
1 'polypeptide(L)'
;DKRRLEYVLEDNRYLQRHFYWFEKLKRGSSRFSKMPVMLERREKGYLWGDVQSGMDNTPRGRGCNGEMLWMDALAQQALAALYIERIAEVLDDPSTAKEFAGEYAVKKDLLNKYYWDAEDGFYYDIEEATGDFVKVRTPAVYWAMLAEVPGRKQAALLVEYAQDEDEFGGQYPWPSVSRSDADYNGTVGDYWRGGVWLPLAYMSTKALETYGYHDVAHENACRLLAQMS
;
A
#
# COMPACT_ATOMS: atom_id res chain seq x y z
N ASP A 1 -0.83 21.30 -14.97
CA ASP A 1 -1.85 21.85 -15.87
C ASP A 1 -3.23 21.81 -15.18
N LYS A 2 -3.68 22.99 -14.67
CA LYS A 2 -4.92 23.14 -13.88
C LYS A 2 -6.13 22.59 -14.64
N ARG A 3 -6.25 22.84 -15.94
CA ARG A 3 -7.36 22.35 -16.77
C ARG A 3 -7.52 20.82 -16.80
N ARG A 4 -6.42 20.07 -16.72
CA ARG A 4 -6.51 18.60 -16.62
C ARG A 4 -7.04 18.14 -15.27
N LEU A 5 -6.69 18.85 -14.21
CA LEU A 5 -7.22 18.56 -12.86
C LEU A 5 -8.72 18.89 -12.78
N GLU A 6 -9.15 20.03 -13.34
CA GLU A 6 -10.57 20.40 -13.48
C GLU A 6 -11.34 19.29 -14.21
N TYR A 7 -10.82 18.81 -15.33
CA TYR A 7 -11.46 17.75 -16.13
C TYR A 7 -11.71 16.45 -15.33
N VAL A 8 -10.76 16.01 -14.52
CA VAL A 8 -10.89 14.74 -13.79
C VAL A 8 -11.63 14.88 -12.47
N LEU A 9 -11.55 16.02 -11.81
CA LEU A 9 -12.16 16.24 -10.50
C LEU A 9 -13.55 16.89 -10.60
N GLU A 10 -13.68 18.02 -11.32
CA GLU A 10 -14.89 18.85 -11.36
C GLU A 10 -15.82 18.43 -12.49
N ASP A 11 -15.35 18.48 -13.74
CA ASP A 11 -16.21 18.28 -14.93
C ASP A 11 -16.80 16.85 -14.98
N ASN A 12 -16.01 15.83 -14.64
CA ASN A 12 -16.40 14.43 -14.79
C ASN A 12 -16.47 13.66 -13.47
N ARG A 13 -15.90 14.19 -12.41
CA ARG A 13 -15.81 13.55 -11.09
C ARG A 13 -15.23 12.13 -11.15
N TYR A 14 -14.28 11.88 -12.06
CA TYR A 14 -13.71 10.54 -12.26
C TYR A 14 -13.03 10.02 -11.01
N LEU A 15 -12.25 10.88 -10.31
CA LEU A 15 -11.50 10.48 -9.12
C LEU A 15 -12.44 10.12 -7.97
N GLN A 16 -13.45 10.96 -7.70
CA GLN A 16 -14.45 10.70 -6.65
C GLN A 16 -15.27 9.45 -6.98
N ARG A 17 -15.69 9.28 -8.24
CA ARG A 17 -16.45 8.10 -8.68
C ARG A 17 -15.64 6.83 -8.54
N HIS A 18 -14.35 6.86 -8.89
CA HIS A 18 -13.43 5.73 -8.72
C HIS A 18 -13.26 5.40 -7.24
N PHE A 19 -12.97 6.40 -6.41
CA PHE A 19 -12.84 6.23 -4.97
C PHE A 19 -14.08 5.57 -4.36
N TYR A 20 -15.26 6.13 -4.60
CA TYR A 20 -16.51 5.61 -4.04
C TYR A 20 -16.96 4.29 -4.69
N TRP A 21 -16.43 3.92 -5.85
CA TRP A 21 -16.66 2.60 -6.39
C TRP A 21 -16.06 1.54 -5.46
N PHE A 22 -14.83 1.71 -4.99
CA PHE A 22 -14.21 0.80 -4.01
C PHE A 22 -14.94 0.78 -2.67
N GLU A 23 -15.43 1.93 -2.17
CA GLU A 23 -16.17 2.02 -0.91
C GLU A 23 -17.52 1.26 -0.94
N LYS A 24 -18.08 1.03 -2.11
CA LYS A 24 -19.42 0.44 -2.31
C LYS A 24 -19.37 -1.00 -2.84
N LEU A 25 -18.20 -1.54 -3.12
CA LEU A 25 -18.08 -2.89 -3.63
C LEU A 25 -18.48 -3.91 -2.58
N LYS A 26 -19.21 -4.94 -3.08
CA LYS A 26 -19.52 -6.14 -2.33
C LYS A 26 -19.04 -7.37 -3.11
N ARG A 27 -18.57 -8.36 -2.40
CA ARG A 27 -18.12 -9.62 -2.97
C ARG A 27 -19.19 -10.21 -3.91
N GLY A 28 -18.76 -10.65 -5.09
CA GLY A 28 -19.65 -11.25 -6.08
C GLY A 28 -20.45 -10.30 -6.96
N SER A 29 -20.26 -8.97 -6.87
CA SER A 29 -21.10 -7.96 -7.56
C SER A 29 -20.58 -7.49 -8.92
N SER A 30 -19.72 -8.23 -9.61
CA SER A 30 -19.23 -7.80 -10.93
C SER A 30 -20.29 -7.92 -12.03
N ARG A 31 -20.57 -6.80 -12.72
CA ARG A 31 -21.39 -6.77 -13.93
C ARG A 31 -20.60 -7.15 -15.20
N PHE A 32 -19.26 -7.12 -15.15
CA PHE A 32 -18.39 -7.16 -16.30
C PHE A 32 -17.46 -8.37 -16.37
N SER A 33 -17.43 -9.20 -15.34
CA SER A 33 -16.55 -10.36 -15.28
C SER A 33 -17.30 -11.59 -14.79
N LYS A 34 -16.99 -12.76 -15.37
CA LYS A 34 -17.43 -14.05 -14.84
C LYS A 34 -16.70 -14.45 -13.56
N MET A 35 -15.62 -13.72 -13.22
CA MET A 35 -14.88 -13.92 -11.98
C MET A 35 -15.56 -13.11 -10.85
N PRO A 36 -15.74 -13.69 -9.67
CA PRO A 36 -16.27 -12.94 -8.54
C PRO A 36 -15.31 -11.81 -8.15
N VAL A 37 -15.88 -10.64 -7.85
CA VAL A 37 -15.11 -9.56 -7.22
C VAL A 37 -14.82 -9.99 -5.80
N MET A 38 -13.54 -10.07 -5.46
CA MET A 38 -13.09 -10.48 -4.11
C MET A 38 -12.91 -9.28 -3.18
N LEU A 39 -12.94 -8.06 -3.71
CA LEU A 39 -12.82 -6.84 -2.92
C LEU A 39 -14.14 -6.48 -2.29
N GLU A 40 -14.11 -6.23 -0.99
CA GLU A 40 -15.26 -5.75 -0.22
C GLU A 40 -14.81 -4.80 0.89
N ARG A 41 -15.50 -3.65 1.02
CA ARG A 41 -15.29 -2.73 2.15
C ARG A 41 -15.88 -3.34 3.43
N ARG A 42 -15.05 -3.44 4.45
CA ARG A 42 -15.38 -3.87 5.79
C ARG A 42 -15.16 -2.74 6.80
N GLU A 43 -15.64 -2.90 8.02
CA GLU A 43 -15.55 -1.87 9.06
C GLU A 43 -14.10 -1.39 9.26
N LYS A 44 -13.14 -2.31 9.38
CA LYS A 44 -11.74 -1.99 9.67
C LYS A 44 -10.85 -1.85 8.42
N GLY A 45 -11.31 -2.23 7.23
CA GLY A 45 -10.46 -2.21 6.03
C GLY A 45 -11.15 -2.82 4.81
N TYR A 46 -10.41 -3.55 4.01
CA TYR A 46 -10.91 -4.21 2.81
C TYR A 46 -10.51 -5.68 2.79
N LEU A 47 -11.48 -6.54 2.51
CA LEU A 47 -11.19 -7.86 1.98
C LEU A 47 -10.63 -7.69 0.58
N TRP A 48 -9.58 -8.41 0.28
CA TRP A 48 -8.98 -8.45 -1.04
C TRP A 48 -8.51 -9.87 -1.31
N GLY A 49 -8.29 -10.24 -2.55
CA GLY A 49 -7.64 -11.51 -2.89
C GLY A 49 -6.20 -11.26 -3.34
N ASP A 50 -5.37 -12.25 -3.27
CA ASP A 50 -4.00 -12.22 -3.80
C ASP A 50 -3.96 -11.77 -5.27
N VAL A 51 -4.83 -12.31 -6.11
CA VAL A 51 -4.96 -11.90 -7.53
C VAL A 51 -5.33 -10.42 -7.68
N GLN A 52 -6.24 -9.87 -6.84
CA GLN A 52 -6.61 -8.46 -6.87
C GLN A 52 -5.51 -7.56 -6.33
N SER A 53 -4.67 -8.04 -5.43
CA SER A 53 -3.50 -7.30 -4.95
C SER A 53 -2.43 -7.14 -6.02
N GLY A 54 -2.46 -7.98 -7.08
CA GLY A 54 -1.42 -8.08 -8.09
C GLY A 54 -0.16 -8.84 -7.61
N MET A 55 -0.21 -9.43 -6.43
CA MET A 55 0.88 -10.21 -5.82
C MET A 55 0.49 -11.70 -5.77
N ASP A 56 0.29 -12.34 -6.93
CA ASP A 56 -0.48 -13.58 -7.13
C ASP A 56 -0.07 -14.76 -6.24
N ASN A 57 1.21 -15.03 -6.03
CA ASN A 57 1.68 -16.13 -5.16
C ASN A 57 2.35 -15.63 -3.87
N THR A 58 2.01 -14.42 -3.46
CA THR A 58 2.55 -13.85 -2.21
C THR A 58 2.22 -14.74 -1.01
N PRO A 59 3.13 -14.91 -0.05
CA PRO A 59 2.84 -15.65 1.18
C PRO A 59 2.02 -14.85 2.20
N ARG A 60 1.53 -13.66 1.88
CA ARG A 60 0.87 -12.74 2.82
C ARG A 60 -0.31 -13.36 3.57
N GLY A 61 -1.01 -14.33 2.97
CA GLY A 61 -2.09 -15.07 3.64
C GLY A 61 -1.63 -16.22 4.53
N ARG A 62 -0.32 -16.49 4.65
CA ARG A 62 0.19 -17.60 5.44
C ARG A 62 -0.16 -17.43 6.92
N GLY A 63 -0.77 -18.47 7.50
CA GLY A 63 -1.20 -18.48 8.91
C GLY A 63 -2.52 -17.78 9.19
N CYS A 64 -3.14 -17.11 8.22
CA CYS A 64 -4.50 -16.61 8.35
C CYS A 64 -5.50 -17.75 8.16
N ASN A 65 -6.35 -17.98 9.17
CA ASN A 65 -7.34 -19.06 9.13
C ASN A 65 -8.74 -18.59 8.69
N GLY A 66 -8.91 -17.28 8.57
CA GLY A 66 -10.16 -16.63 8.23
C GLY A 66 -10.04 -15.66 7.06
N GLU A 67 -10.90 -14.66 7.05
CA GLU A 67 -10.84 -13.57 6.08
C GLU A 67 -9.79 -12.55 6.51
N MET A 68 -8.90 -12.19 5.58
CA MET A 68 -7.83 -11.24 5.81
C MET A 68 -8.19 -9.86 5.29
N LEU A 69 -8.00 -8.84 6.11
CA LEU A 69 -8.06 -7.44 5.70
C LEU A 69 -6.66 -6.96 5.29
N TRP A 70 -6.57 -6.45 4.08
CA TRP A 70 -5.31 -6.09 3.45
C TRP A 70 -4.90 -4.66 3.77
N MET A 71 -3.74 -4.51 4.37
CA MET A 71 -3.16 -3.23 4.78
C MET A 71 -2.96 -2.28 3.60
N ASP A 72 -2.38 -2.77 2.51
CA ASP A 72 -2.08 -1.97 1.33
C ASP A 72 -3.34 -1.52 0.57
N ALA A 73 -4.41 -2.32 0.56
CA ALA A 73 -5.69 -1.89 0.00
C ALA A 73 -6.24 -0.66 0.74
N LEU A 74 -6.15 -0.65 2.06
CA LEU A 74 -6.56 0.49 2.88
C LEU A 74 -5.62 1.68 2.70
N ALA A 75 -4.30 1.44 2.60
CA ALA A 75 -3.30 2.47 2.37
C ALA A 75 -3.44 3.13 0.99
N GLN A 76 -3.74 2.37 -0.06
CA GLN A 76 -4.00 2.90 -1.41
C GLN A 76 -5.26 3.77 -1.44
N GLN A 77 -6.30 3.40 -0.70
CA GLN A 77 -7.50 4.24 -0.56
C GLN A 77 -7.24 5.50 0.28
N ALA A 78 -6.39 5.41 1.31
CA ALA A 78 -5.93 6.60 2.03
C ALA A 78 -5.14 7.55 1.11
N LEU A 79 -4.25 7.01 0.28
CA LEU A 79 -3.50 7.77 -0.72
C LEU A 79 -4.41 8.44 -1.74
N ALA A 80 -5.42 7.72 -2.24
CA ALA A 80 -6.39 8.28 -3.17
C ALA A 80 -7.15 9.45 -2.55
N ALA A 81 -7.62 9.32 -1.31
CA ALA A 81 -8.28 10.40 -0.58
C ALA A 81 -7.37 11.62 -0.41
N LEU A 82 -6.12 11.41 0.03
CA LEU A 82 -5.11 12.47 0.21
C LEU A 82 -4.85 13.25 -1.09
N TYR A 83 -4.74 12.56 -2.22
CA TYR A 83 -4.50 13.24 -3.49
C TYR A 83 -5.73 13.94 -4.05
N ILE A 84 -6.95 13.41 -3.83
CA ILE A 84 -8.19 14.11 -4.19
C ILE A 84 -8.34 15.40 -3.38
N GLU A 85 -8.05 15.35 -2.07
CA GLU A 85 -7.99 16.54 -1.21
C GLU A 85 -7.04 17.60 -1.78
N ARG A 86 -5.78 17.24 -2.04
CA ARG A 86 -4.76 18.15 -2.57
C ARG A 86 -5.11 18.74 -3.95
N ILE A 87 -5.72 17.94 -4.82
CA ILE A 87 -6.19 18.41 -6.13
C ILE A 87 -7.33 19.42 -5.93
N ALA A 88 -8.27 19.15 -5.02
CA ALA A 88 -9.37 20.04 -4.71
C ALA A 88 -8.88 21.38 -4.14
N GLU A 89 -7.84 21.37 -3.29
CA GLU A 89 -7.18 22.58 -2.79
C GLU A 89 -6.57 23.41 -3.93
N VAL A 90 -5.86 22.78 -4.88
CA VAL A 90 -5.29 23.44 -6.07
C VAL A 90 -6.38 24.06 -6.95
N LEU A 91 -7.57 23.48 -6.96
CA LEU A 91 -8.72 23.95 -7.74
C LEU A 91 -9.61 24.96 -7.01
N ASP A 92 -9.29 25.29 -5.75
CA ASP A 92 -10.11 26.13 -4.88
C ASP A 92 -11.51 25.56 -4.61
N ASP A 93 -11.65 24.21 -4.53
CA ASP A 93 -12.88 23.50 -4.13
C ASP A 93 -12.82 23.05 -2.65
N PRO A 94 -13.18 23.92 -1.70
CA PRO A 94 -13.10 23.62 -0.27
C PRO A 94 -14.10 22.54 0.17
N SER A 95 -15.17 22.31 -0.58
CA SER A 95 -16.16 21.27 -0.27
C SER A 95 -15.60 19.89 -0.48
N THR A 96 -15.02 19.64 -1.66
CA THR A 96 -14.36 18.38 -1.98
C THR A 96 -13.12 18.17 -1.13
N ALA A 97 -12.31 19.21 -0.89
CA ALA A 97 -11.14 19.12 -0.01
C ALA A 97 -11.54 18.67 1.39
N LYS A 98 -12.54 19.28 2.01
CA LYS A 98 -13.03 18.90 3.35
C LYS A 98 -13.59 17.47 3.40
N GLU A 99 -14.33 17.05 2.37
CA GLU A 99 -14.88 15.70 2.25
C GLU A 99 -13.74 14.67 2.27
N PHE A 100 -12.74 14.85 1.41
CA PHE A 100 -11.65 13.88 1.26
C PHE A 100 -10.58 13.97 2.36
N ALA A 101 -10.39 15.10 3.01
CA ALA A 101 -9.66 15.20 4.27
C ALA A 101 -10.27 14.28 5.35
N GLY A 102 -11.60 14.26 5.44
CA GLY A 102 -12.33 13.35 6.33
C GLY A 102 -12.13 11.89 5.99
N GLU A 103 -12.24 11.52 4.71
CA GLU A 103 -12.01 10.16 4.22
C GLU A 103 -10.56 9.69 4.49
N TYR A 104 -9.59 10.57 4.27
CA TYR A 104 -8.19 10.30 4.58
C TYR A 104 -7.97 10.06 6.08
N ALA A 105 -8.50 10.96 6.92
CA ALA A 105 -8.34 10.85 8.37
C ALA A 105 -8.87 9.52 8.91
N VAL A 106 -10.05 9.09 8.46
CA VAL A 106 -10.63 7.79 8.85
C VAL A 106 -9.71 6.64 8.48
N LYS A 107 -9.17 6.61 7.26
CA LYS A 107 -8.31 5.51 6.80
C LYS A 107 -6.96 5.51 7.50
N LYS A 108 -6.39 6.68 7.74
CA LYS A 108 -5.17 6.85 8.53
C LYS A 108 -5.33 6.35 9.96
N ASP A 109 -6.45 6.68 10.59
CA ASP A 109 -6.75 6.22 11.95
C ASP A 109 -6.92 4.69 12.01
N LEU A 110 -7.63 4.10 11.04
CA LEU A 110 -7.78 2.65 10.96
C LEU A 110 -6.44 1.94 10.80
N LEU A 111 -5.57 2.43 9.91
CA LEU A 111 -4.22 1.87 9.70
C LEU A 111 -3.40 1.91 10.98
N ASN A 112 -3.32 3.06 11.63
CA ASN A 112 -2.53 3.20 12.85
C ASN A 112 -3.10 2.43 14.03
N LYS A 113 -4.42 2.26 14.10
CA LYS A 113 -5.08 1.59 15.22
C LYS A 113 -5.05 0.08 15.13
N TYR A 114 -5.22 -0.48 13.92
CA TYR A 114 -5.45 -1.92 13.76
C TYR A 114 -4.33 -2.66 13.05
N TYR A 115 -3.50 -1.99 12.25
CA TYR A 115 -2.50 -2.65 11.40
C TYR A 115 -1.05 -2.41 11.88
N TRP A 116 -0.83 -1.44 12.77
CA TRP A 116 0.49 -1.15 13.30
C TRP A 116 0.85 -2.10 14.44
N ASP A 117 1.85 -2.93 14.25
CA ASP A 117 2.50 -3.69 15.32
C ASP A 117 3.63 -2.86 15.92
N ALA A 118 3.45 -2.45 17.19
CA ALA A 118 4.44 -1.63 17.88
C ALA A 118 5.67 -2.43 18.34
N GLU A 119 5.57 -3.75 18.45
CA GLU A 119 6.67 -4.64 18.82
C GLU A 119 7.63 -4.78 17.64
N ASP A 120 7.13 -5.09 16.45
CA ASP A 120 7.93 -5.24 15.25
C ASP A 120 8.24 -3.88 14.57
N GLY A 121 7.48 -2.82 14.87
CA GLY A 121 7.61 -1.53 14.17
C GLY A 121 7.19 -1.61 12.71
N PHE A 122 6.13 -2.36 12.40
CA PHE A 122 5.70 -2.65 11.05
C PHE A 122 4.17 -2.66 10.91
N TYR A 123 3.64 -2.38 9.70
CA TYR A 123 2.22 -2.56 9.41
C TYR A 123 1.99 -3.91 8.75
N TYR A 124 1.11 -4.71 9.35
CA TYR A 124 0.71 -6.03 8.86
C TYR A 124 -0.73 -6.07 8.40
N ASP A 125 -1.05 -7.06 7.57
CA ASP A 125 -2.44 -7.47 7.36
C ASP A 125 -3.01 -8.04 8.64
N ILE A 126 -4.34 -8.07 8.77
CA ILE A 126 -5.00 -8.61 9.96
C ILE A 126 -6.06 -9.64 9.58
N GLU A 127 -6.24 -10.65 10.41
CA GLU A 127 -7.40 -11.51 10.35
C GLU A 127 -8.64 -10.73 10.86
N GLU A 128 -9.70 -10.67 10.06
CA GLU A 128 -10.86 -9.81 10.38
C GLU A 128 -11.53 -10.20 11.69
N ALA A 129 -11.69 -11.50 11.95
CA ALA A 129 -12.45 -12.01 13.08
C ALA A 129 -11.74 -11.80 14.42
N THR A 130 -10.44 -11.99 14.47
CA THR A 130 -9.63 -11.92 15.70
C THR A 130 -8.93 -10.59 15.86
N GLY A 131 -8.56 -9.95 14.76
CA GLY A 131 -7.69 -8.78 14.72
C GLY A 131 -6.22 -9.12 14.86
N ASP A 132 -5.86 -10.39 14.81
CA ASP A 132 -4.48 -10.85 14.90
C ASP A 132 -3.69 -10.44 13.66
N PHE A 133 -2.41 -10.08 13.85
CA PHE A 133 -1.52 -9.75 12.76
C PHE A 133 -1.14 -10.99 11.94
N VAL A 134 -1.23 -10.86 10.63
CA VAL A 134 -0.69 -11.85 9.68
C VAL A 134 0.73 -11.43 9.34
N LYS A 135 1.71 -11.95 10.09
CA LYS A 135 3.10 -11.46 10.12
C LYS A 135 3.92 -11.94 8.93
N VAL A 136 3.62 -11.44 7.74
CA VAL A 136 4.44 -11.59 6.54
C VAL A 136 4.87 -10.20 6.06
N ARG A 137 6.18 -9.94 6.06
CA ARG A 137 6.73 -8.65 5.65
C ARG A 137 6.94 -8.58 4.15
N THR A 138 6.28 -7.59 3.52
CA THR A 138 6.46 -7.29 2.09
C THR A 138 6.63 -5.79 1.87
N PRO A 139 7.25 -5.35 0.75
CA PRO A 139 7.34 -3.94 0.42
C PRO A 139 6.00 -3.24 0.21
N ALA A 140 4.88 -3.97 0.20
CA ALA A 140 3.54 -3.38 0.19
C ALA A 140 3.30 -2.44 1.38
N VAL A 141 4.05 -2.59 2.50
CA VAL A 141 4.00 -1.67 3.65
C VAL A 141 4.27 -0.22 3.26
N TYR A 142 5.09 0.02 2.25
CA TYR A 142 5.46 1.38 1.81
C TYR A 142 4.30 2.13 1.14
N TRP A 143 3.18 1.47 0.79
CA TRP A 143 1.93 2.17 0.44
C TRP A 143 1.42 3.02 1.60
N ALA A 144 1.51 2.53 2.86
CA ALA A 144 1.14 3.33 4.02
C ALA A 144 2.05 4.55 4.17
N MET A 145 3.36 4.38 3.90
CA MET A 145 4.34 5.46 3.95
C MET A 145 4.11 6.47 2.82
N LEU A 146 3.85 6.03 1.58
CA LEU A 146 3.51 6.92 0.47
C LEU A 146 2.22 7.71 0.73
N ALA A 147 1.26 7.10 1.43
CA ALA A 147 0.02 7.75 1.87
C ALA A 147 0.19 8.66 3.11
N GLU A 148 1.40 8.90 3.59
CA GLU A 148 1.72 9.76 4.75
C GLU A 148 0.97 9.33 6.03
N VAL A 149 0.75 8.01 6.18
CA VAL A 149 0.05 7.44 7.34
C VAL A 149 0.94 7.39 8.58
N PRO A 150 2.19 6.87 8.52
CA PRO A 150 3.05 6.75 9.68
C PRO A 150 3.42 8.12 10.29
N GLY A 151 3.48 8.18 11.62
CA GLY A 151 4.19 9.26 12.29
C GLY A 151 5.70 9.15 12.05
N ARG A 152 6.47 10.23 12.35
CA ARG A 152 7.92 10.27 12.10
C ARG A 152 8.69 9.10 12.72
N LYS A 153 8.32 8.65 13.93
CA LYS A 153 8.97 7.52 14.60
C LYS A 153 8.68 6.19 13.90
N GLN A 154 7.44 5.99 13.47
CA GLN A 154 7.04 4.80 12.72
C GLN A 154 7.73 4.76 11.35
N ALA A 155 7.78 5.91 10.65
CA ALA A 155 8.48 6.01 9.38
C ALA A 155 9.98 5.69 9.51
N ALA A 156 10.64 6.12 10.59
CA ALA A 156 12.04 5.80 10.83
C ALA A 156 12.26 4.28 10.95
N LEU A 157 11.40 3.57 11.67
CA LEU A 157 11.46 2.10 11.76
C LEU A 157 11.27 1.42 10.40
N LEU A 158 10.33 1.90 9.59
CA LEU A 158 10.16 1.37 8.22
C LEU A 158 11.37 1.63 7.32
N VAL A 159 12.11 2.72 7.55
CA VAL A 159 13.35 3.00 6.82
C VAL A 159 14.48 2.05 7.24
N GLU A 160 14.54 1.64 8.50
CA GLU A 160 15.48 0.60 8.96
C GLU A 160 15.26 -0.70 8.17
N TYR A 161 14.02 -1.15 7.99
CA TYR A 161 13.70 -2.30 7.13
C TYR A 161 14.12 -2.11 5.66
N ALA A 162 14.02 -0.88 5.13
CA ALA A 162 14.43 -0.58 3.76
C ALA A 162 15.95 -0.63 3.55
N GLN A 163 16.73 -0.48 4.63
CA GLN A 163 18.19 -0.51 4.61
C GLN A 163 18.77 -1.86 5.03
N ASP A 164 18.03 -2.65 5.80
CA ASP A 164 18.47 -3.95 6.32
C ASP A 164 18.61 -4.96 5.17
N GLU A 165 19.80 -5.56 5.07
CA GLU A 165 20.13 -6.55 4.03
C GLU A 165 19.38 -7.87 4.20
N ASP A 166 18.96 -8.21 5.41
CA ASP A 166 18.15 -9.38 5.71
C ASP A 166 16.64 -9.14 5.48
N GLU A 167 16.26 -7.90 5.18
CA GLU A 167 14.86 -7.50 4.91
C GLU A 167 14.70 -7.02 3.45
N PHE A 168 14.66 -5.72 3.22
CA PHE A 168 14.39 -5.14 1.89
C PHE A 168 15.59 -4.41 1.28
N GLY A 169 16.70 -4.24 2.00
CA GLY A 169 17.91 -3.54 1.57
C GLY A 169 18.84 -4.39 0.71
N GLY A 170 20.16 -4.11 0.81
CA GLY A 170 21.21 -4.88 0.17
C GLY A 170 21.39 -4.62 -1.32
N GLN A 171 22.14 -5.50 -1.97
CA GLN A 171 22.54 -5.35 -3.38
C GLN A 171 21.34 -5.36 -4.34
N TYR A 172 20.32 -6.16 -4.04
CA TYR A 172 19.06 -6.26 -4.82
C TYR A 172 17.91 -5.78 -3.95
N PRO A 173 17.71 -4.46 -3.79
CA PRO A 173 16.70 -3.94 -2.90
C PRO A 173 15.29 -4.26 -3.41
N TRP A 174 14.34 -4.26 -2.45
CA TRP A 174 12.92 -4.46 -2.70
C TRP A 174 12.53 -5.86 -3.20
N PRO A 175 13.03 -6.95 -2.61
CA PRO A 175 12.44 -8.27 -2.87
C PRO A 175 10.95 -8.25 -2.49
N SER A 176 10.13 -8.99 -3.22
CA SER A 176 8.67 -8.98 -3.05
C SER A 176 8.17 -9.56 -1.72
N VAL A 177 9.03 -10.25 -1.00
CA VAL A 177 8.87 -10.67 0.40
C VAL A 177 10.22 -10.47 1.11
N SER A 178 10.20 -10.20 2.41
CA SER A 178 11.43 -10.07 3.21
C SER A 178 12.35 -11.26 3.04
N ARG A 179 13.67 -11.01 3.02
CA ARG A 179 14.66 -12.09 2.97
C ARG A 179 14.67 -12.97 4.21
N SER A 180 14.21 -12.44 5.34
CA SER A 180 14.04 -13.19 6.59
C SER A 180 12.81 -14.10 6.59
N ASP A 181 11.94 -14.01 5.59
CA ASP A 181 10.71 -14.82 5.52
C ASP A 181 11.03 -16.26 5.08
N ALA A 182 10.30 -17.23 5.66
CA ALA A 182 10.48 -18.65 5.37
C ALA A 182 10.17 -19.02 3.92
N ASP A 183 9.33 -18.24 3.24
CA ASP A 183 8.96 -18.45 1.83
C ASP A 183 9.83 -17.63 0.86
N TYR A 184 10.85 -16.93 1.35
CA TYR A 184 11.78 -16.19 0.48
C TYR A 184 12.60 -17.15 -0.40
N ASN A 185 12.57 -16.91 -1.69
CA ASN A 185 13.35 -17.66 -2.67
C ASN A 185 14.34 -16.75 -3.41
N GLY A 186 15.51 -16.54 -2.85
CA GLY A 186 16.56 -15.71 -3.43
C GLY A 186 17.28 -16.31 -4.63
N THR A 187 17.08 -17.61 -4.92
CA THR A 187 17.78 -18.29 -6.03
C THR A 187 17.11 -18.03 -7.39
N VAL A 188 15.77 -18.10 -7.43
CA VAL A 188 14.98 -17.93 -8.66
C VAL A 188 13.93 -16.84 -8.56
N GLY A 189 13.77 -16.21 -7.39
CA GLY A 189 12.79 -15.15 -7.16
C GLY A 189 11.36 -15.62 -7.03
N ASP A 190 11.02 -16.81 -7.54
CA ASP A 190 9.73 -17.48 -7.46
C ASP A 190 8.51 -16.52 -7.49
N TYR A 191 8.49 -15.65 -8.52
CA TYR A 191 7.44 -14.66 -8.77
C TYR A 191 7.32 -13.64 -7.61
N TRP A 192 6.34 -13.75 -6.70
CA TRP A 192 6.16 -12.84 -5.54
C TRP A 192 6.76 -13.38 -4.23
N ARG A 193 7.74 -14.28 -4.31
CA ARG A 193 8.45 -14.85 -3.15
C ARG A 193 9.93 -14.50 -3.11
N GLY A 194 10.32 -13.37 -3.73
CA GLY A 194 11.71 -12.90 -3.72
C GLY A 194 12.10 -12.09 -4.96
N GLY A 195 11.34 -12.20 -6.06
CA GLY A 195 11.55 -11.39 -7.25
C GLY A 195 11.39 -9.89 -6.98
N VAL A 196 12.18 -9.06 -7.66
CA VAL A 196 12.08 -7.60 -7.59
C VAL A 196 11.13 -7.10 -8.66
N TRP A 197 10.07 -6.42 -8.23
CA TRP A 197 9.05 -5.85 -9.11
C TRP A 197 9.20 -4.34 -9.22
N LEU A 198 9.58 -3.85 -10.40
CA LEU A 198 9.90 -2.43 -10.59
C LEU A 198 8.77 -1.46 -10.18
N PRO A 199 7.48 -1.73 -10.43
CA PRO A 199 6.42 -0.85 -9.96
C PRO A 199 6.38 -0.72 -8.44
N LEU A 200 6.57 -1.84 -7.72
CA LEU A 200 6.59 -1.87 -6.26
C LEU A 200 7.86 -1.20 -5.72
N ALA A 201 9.02 -1.48 -6.34
CA ALA A 201 10.28 -0.84 -5.99
C ALA A 201 10.24 0.69 -6.20
N TYR A 202 9.65 1.15 -7.31
CA TYR A 202 9.44 2.58 -7.57
C TYR A 202 8.54 3.21 -6.51
N MET A 203 7.42 2.60 -6.20
CA MET A 203 6.50 3.06 -5.16
C MET A 203 7.20 3.16 -3.80
N SER A 204 7.95 2.12 -3.42
CA SER A 204 8.70 2.08 -2.15
C SER A 204 9.77 3.19 -2.08
N THR A 205 10.50 3.42 -3.18
CA THR A 205 11.48 4.51 -3.29
C THR A 205 10.80 5.88 -3.13
N LYS A 206 9.66 6.11 -3.79
CA LYS A 206 8.89 7.35 -3.64
C LYS A 206 8.34 7.55 -2.23
N ALA A 207 7.99 6.46 -1.55
CA ALA A 207 7.55 6.51 -0.16
C ALA A 207 8.66 7.02 0.79
N LEU A 208 9.92 6.62 0.58
CA LEU A 208 11.07 7.14 1.32
C LEU A 208 11.25 8.65 1.08
N GLU A 209 11.18 9.10 -0.18
CA GLU A 209 11.31 10.52 -0.54
C GLU A 209 10.24 11.39 0.14
N THR A 210 9.00 10.88 0.29
CA THR A 210 7.89 11.58 0.93
C THR A 210 8.20 11.98 2.38
N TYR A 211 9.03 11.20 3.06
CA TYR A 211 9.50 11.49 4.43
C TYR A 211 10.87 12.16 4.49
N GLY A 212 11.48 12.50 3.35
CA GLY A 212 12.76 13.19 3.26
C GLY A 212 13.99 12.27 3.32
N TYR A 213 13.83 10.95 3.22
CA TYR A 213 14.93 9.98 3.19
C TYR A 213 15.52 9.84 1.77
N HIS A 214 15.92 10.98 1.18
CA HIS A 214 16.36 11.05 -0.21
C HIS A 214 17.64 10.26 -0.48
N ASP A 215 18.56 10.19 0.46
CA ASP A 215 19.83 9.46 0.29
C ASP A 215 19.56 7.95 0.21
N VAL A 216 18.71 7.40 1.08
CA VAL A 216 18.33 5.98 1.07
C VAL A 216 17.55 5.64 -0.20
N ALA A 217 16.62 6.51 -0.61
CA ALA A 217 15.86 6.36 -1.84
C ALA A 217 16.77 6.34 -3.06
N HIS A 218 17.73 7.29 -3.14
CA HIS A 218 18.71 7.37 -4.22
C HIS A 218 19.62 6.15 -4.28
N GLU A 219 20.15 5.71 -3.14
CA GLU A 219 21.03 4.55 -3.06
C GLU A 219 20.32 3.28 -3.57
N ASN A 220 19.09 3.02 -3.09
CA ASN A 220 18.31 1.87 -3.53
C ASN A 220 17.97 1.95 -5.04
N ALA A 221 17.64 3.12 -5.55
CA ALA A 221 17.41 3.33 -6.98
C ALA A 221 18.68 3.05 -7.81
N CYS A 222 19.84 3.53 -7.39
CA CYS A 222 21.12 3.26 -8.05
C CYS A 222 21.48 1.78 -8.06
N ARG A 223 21.26 1.07 -6.94
CA ARG A 223 21.48 -0.38 -6.85
C ARG A 223 20.58 -1.14 -7.84
N LEU A 224 19.30 -0.77 -7.95
CA LEU A 224 18.38 -1.37 -8.94
C LEU A 224 18.83 -1.13 -10.36
N LEU A 225 19.19 0.11 -10.72
CA LEU A 225 19.64 0.45 -12.07
C LEU A 225 20.93 -0.28 -12.46
N ALA A 226 21.83 -0.50 -11.51
CA ALA A 226 23.06 -1.26 -11.74
C ALA A 226 22.82 -2.75 -12.07
N GLN A 227 21.64 -3.29 -11.74
CA GLN A 227 21.26 -4.66 -12.10
C GLN A 227 20.62 -4.76 -13.49
N MET A 228 20.25 -3.63 -14.09
CA MET A 228 19.58 -3.59 -15.40
C MET A 228 20.57 -3.32 -16.55
N SER A 229 21.82 -3.01 -16.24
CA SER A 229 22.93 -2.75 -17.16
C SER A 229 23.80 -4.00 -17.33
#